data_bacb81b0952952c8a9542bb0b27c331e
#
_entry.id   bacb81b0952952c8a9542bb0b27c331e
#
_cell.length_a   1.000
_cell.length_b   1.000
_cell.length_c   1.000
_cell.angle_alpha   90.00
_cell.angle_beta   90.00
_cell.angle_gamma   90.00
#
_symmetry.space_group_name_H-M   'P 1'
#
loop_
_entity.id
_entity.type
_entity.pdbx_description
1 polymer ?
#
loop_
_entity_poly.entity_id
_entity_poly.type
_entity_poly.pdbx_seq_one_letter_code
_entity_poly.pdbx_strand_id
1 'polypeptide(L)'
;SVIGANVRIDDGAVIGKSPMRAANSAVTKEQELSACTIDSDCIVGTNVVIYRGCKIGRKVLIADLATVRENVTVGEFTIIGRGVAVENFCEIGRYCKLETNVYLCAYSKLEDRVFVAPCAATSNDNYMGRTEERFKHFKGVTIRKGGRVGVNATLLPGKIIGADGQVAAGALVTRDVNDGKLVAGAPAKEWRDVPEEQLLKNQNWPE
;
A
#
# COMPACT_ATOMS: atom_id res chain seq x y z
N SER A 1 -16.85 7.89 -13.06
CA SER A 1 -16.34 8.14 -11.70
C SER A 1 -17.32 9.00 -10.92
N VAL A 2 -17.36 8.82 -9.62
CA VAL A 2 -18.14 9.63 -8.69
C VAL A 2 -17.17 10.41 -7.80
N ILE A 3 -17.31 11.73 -7.78
CA ILE A 3 -16.40 12.64 -7.06
C ILE A 3 -17.21 13.39 -6.00
N GLY A 4 -16.74 13.35 -4.77
CA GLY A 4 -17.35 14.05 -3.62
C GLY A 4 -17.16 15.56 -3.65
N ALA A 5 -17.63 16.24 -2.61
CA ALA A 5 -17.50 17.69 -2.48
C ALA A 5 -16.05 18.11 -2.15
N ASN A 6 -15.65 19.32 -2.56
CA ASN A 6 -14.36 19.95 -2.23
C ASN A 6 -13.12 19.12 -2.64
N VAL A 7 -13.25 18.25 -3.64
CA VAL A 7 -12.10 17.48 -4.16
C VAL A 7 -11.28 18.39 -5.07
N ARG A 8 -9.97 18.52 -4.77
CA ARG A 8 -9.00 19.16 -5.65
C ARG A 8 -8.39 18.12 -6.58
N ILE A 9 -8.38 18.37 -7.85
CA ILE A 9 -7.77 17.52 -8.88
C ILE A 9 -6.85 18.40 -9.73
N ASP A 10 -5.55 18.10 -9.70
CA ASP A 10 -4.53 18.87 -10.42
C ASP A 10 -4.35 18.37 -11.87
N ASP A 11 -3.55 19.11 -12.63
CA ASP A 11 -3.38 18.93 -14.07
C ASP A 11 -2.89 17.52 -14.45
N GLY A 12 -3.42 16.99 -15.53
CA GLY A 12 -3.02 15.69 -16.09
C GLY A 12 -3.48 14.46 -15.29
N ALA A 13 -4.23 14.62 -14.19
CA ALA A 13 -4.77 13.50 -13.45
C ALA A 13 -5.83 12.73 -14.28
N VAL A 14 -5.77 11.39 -14.26
CA VAL A 14 -6.69 10.50 -14.96
C VAL A 14 -7.46 9.67 -13.93
N ILE A 15 -8.78 9.86 -13.86
CA ILE A 15 -9.65 9.19 -12.86
C ILE A 15 -10.62 8.25 -13.56
N GLY A 16 -10.65 7.01 -13.08
CA GLY A 16 -11.52 5.96 -13.62
C GLY A 16 -10.98 5.31 -14.89
N LYS A 17 -9.64 5.25 -15.02
CA LYS A 17 -8.98 4.55 -16.12
C LYS A 17 -9.38 3.08 -16.15
N SER A 18 -9.70 2.54 -17.33
CA SER A 18 -9.86 1.10 -17.53
C SER A 18 -8.51 0.40 -17.52
N PRO A 19 -8.36 -0.77 -16.88
CA PRO A 19 -7.12 -1.53 -16.91
C PRO A 19 -6.72 -1.89 -18.34
N MET A 20 -5.42 -1.85 -18.61
CA MET A 20 -4.83 -2.37 -19.85
C MET A 20 -4.33 -3.77 -19.57
N ARG A 21 -4.79 -4.75 -20.35
CA ARG A 21 -4.37 -6.14 -20.22
C ARG A 21 -3.43 -6.52 -21.36
N ALA A 22 -2.20 -6.89 -21.01
CA ALA A 22 -1.33 -7.57 -21.95
C ALA A 22 -1.79 -9.03 -22.15
N ALA A 23 -1.53 -9.62 -23.31
CA ALA A 23 -1.94 -10.98 -23.62
C ALA A 23 -1.41 -12.01 -22.61
N ASN A 24 -0.24 -11.76 -22.03
CA ASN A 24 0.43 -12.60 -21.03
C ASN A 24 0.31 -12.08 -19.61
N SER A 25 -0.68 -11.20 -19.32
CA SER A 25 -0.87 -10.66 -17.98
C SER A 25 -1.24 -11.73 -16.98
N ALA A 26 -0.55 -11.76 -15.83
CA ALA A 26 -0.75 -12.74 -14.77
C ALA A 26 -1.89 -12.35 -13.81
N VAL A 27 -2.04 -11.08 -13.50
CA VAL A 27 -2.96 -10.58 -12.46
C VAL A 27 -4.12 -9.74 -13.01
N THR A 28 -3.95 -9.08 -14.15
CA THR A 28 -5.02 -8.31 -14.77
C THR A 28 -5.92 -9.25 -15.58
N LYS A 29 -7.17 -9.39 -15.13
CA LYS A 29 -8.20 -10.19 -15.83
C LYS A 29 -9.20 -9.26 -16.49
N GLU A 30 -9.87 -9.74 -17.54
CA GLU A 30 -11.05 -9.08 -18.08
C GLU A 30 -12.18 -9.19 -17.06
N GLN A 31 -12.70 -8.06 -16.63
CA GLN A 31 -13.76 -7.99 -15.61
C GLN A 31 -14.56 -6.70 -15.78
N GLU A 32 -15.82 -6.77 -15.43
CA GLU A 32 -16.63 -5.56 -15.30
C GLU A 32 -16.24 -4.84 -14.00
N LEU A 33 -15.88 -3.58 -14.12
CA LEU A 33 -15.44 -2.75 -13.00
C LEU A 33 -16.44 -1.63 -12.72
N SER A 34 -16.77 -1.48 -11.44
CA SER A 34 -17.56 -0.35 -10.98
C SER A 34 -16.87 1.00 -11.27
N ALA A 35 -17.60 2.08 -11.15
CA ALA A 35 -17.03 3.43 -11.20
C ALA A 35 -15.99 3.59 -10.05
N CYS A 36 -14.94 4.36 -10.31
CA CYS A 36 -14.08 4.87 -9.24
C CYS A 36 -14.87 5.88 -8.40
N THR A 37 -14.77 5.79 -7.08
CA THR A 37 -15.35 6.74 -6.14
C THR A 37 -14.26 7.46 -5.36
N ILE A 38 -14.34 8.79 -5.29
CA ILE A 38 -13.47 9.65 -4.48
C ILE A 38 -14.37 10.43 -3.55
N ASP A 39 -14.21 10.26 -2.25
CA ASP A 39 -15.02 10.96 -1.24
C ASP A 39 -14.54 12.41 -1.07
N SER A 40 -15.22 13.17 -0.21
CA SER A 40 -15.05 14.61 -0.06
C SER A 40 -13.67 15.01 0.50
N ASP A 41 -13.28 16.25 0.23
CA ASP A 41 -12.08 16.90 0.76
C ASP A 41 -10.75 16.24 0.35
N CYS A 42 -10.73 15.40 -0.69
CA CYS A 42 -9.54 14.76 -1.19
C CYS A 42 -8.68 15.70 -2.05
N ILE A 43 -7.39 15.41 -2.12
CA ILE A 43 -6.43 16.08 -3.02
C ILE A 43 -5.83 15.03 -3.94
N VAL A 44 -5.95 15.23 -5.25
CA VAL A 44 -5.36 14.39 -6.30
C VAL A 44 -4.37 15.25 -7.07
N GLY A 45 -3.09 14.91 -6.93
CA GLY A 45 -1.98 15.67 -7.51
C GLY A 45 -1.81 15.48 -9.02
N THR A 46 -0.82 16.18 -9.55
CA THR A 46 -0.50 16.22 -10.99
C THR A 46 -0.13 14.84 -11.53
N ASN A 47 -0.70 14.49 -12.71
CA ASN A 47 -0.44 13.22 -13.40
C ASN A 47 -0.72 11.94 -12.59
N VAL A 48 -1.56 12.02 -11.57
CA VAL A 48 -2.04 10.84 -10.84
C VAL A 48 -2.93 9.99 -11.75
N VAL A 49 -2.82 8.66 -11.64
CA VAL A 49 -3.71 7.74 -12.36
C VAL A 49 -4.46 6.86 -11.37
N ILE A 50 -5.79 7.00 -11.33
CA ILE A 50 -6.68 6.16 -10.51
C ILE A 50 -7.55 5.32 -11.44
N TYR A 51 -7.56 4.01 -11.23
CA TYR A 51 -8.31 3.09 -12.07
C TYR A 51 -9.74 2.90 -11.58
N ARG A 52 -10.57 2.27 -12.44
CA ARG A 52 -11.94 1.87 -12.10
C ARG A 52 -11.96 0.90 -10.93
N GLY A 53 -13.09 0.84 -10.21
CA GLY A 53 -13.27 -0.04 -9.05
C GLY A 53 -12.63 0.48 -7.76
N CYS A 54 -11.84 1.57 -7.82
CA CYS A 54 -11.23 2.15 -6.62
C CYS A 54 -12.27 2.85 -5.73
N LYS A 55 -12.03 2.78 -4.42
CA LYS A 55 -12.79 3.51 -3.40
C LYS A 55 -11.81 4.32 -2.55
N ILE A 56 -11.83 5.64 -2.73
CA ILE A 56 -10.95 6.57 -2.02
C ILE A 56 -11.77 7.27 -0.94
N GLY A 57 -11.39 7.09 0.31
CA GLY A 57 -12.05 7.67 1.47
C GLY A 57 -11.83 9.17 1.59
N ARG A 58 -12.53 9.79 2.54
CA ARG A 58 -12.50 11.23 2.77
C ARG A 58 -11.11 11.73 3.20
N LYS A 59 -10.76 12.95 2.77
CA LYS A 59 -9.49 13.63 3.14
C LYS A 59 -8.23 12.83 2.81
N VAL A 60 -8.27 12.02 1.77
CA VAL A 60 -7.09 11.33 1.25
C VAL A 60 -6.28 12.28 0.38
N LEU A 61 -4.97 12.27 0.54
CA LEU A 61 -4.03 12.87 -0.40
C LEU A 61 -3.43 11.78 -1.28
N ILE A 62 -3.57 11.91 -2.59
CA ILE A 62 -2.83 11.13 -3.59
C ILE A 62 -1.91 12.09 -4.31
N ALA A 63 -0.63 12.05 -4.00
CA ALA A 63 0.37 13.01 -4.47
C ALA A 63 0.81 12.73 -5.91
N ASP A 64 1.52 13.68 -6.50
CA ASP A 64 1.92 13.69 -7.91
C ASP A 64 2.51 12.36 -8.39
N LEU A 65 2.20 11.98 -9.62
CA LEU A 65 2.72 10.79 -10.31
C LEU A 65 2.32 9.45 -9.66
N ALA A 66 1.52 9.43 -8.60
CA ALA A 66 1.09 8.18 -8.00
C ALA A 66 0.10 7.43 -8.90
N THR A 67 0.12 6.10 -8.80
CA THR A 67 -0.81 5.22 -9.51
C THR A 67 -1.55 4.34 -8.52
N VAL A 68 -2.89 4.32 -8.61
CA VAL A 68 -3.77 3.46 -7.80
C VAL A 68 -4.54 2.56 -8.76
N ARG A 69 -4.18 1.26 -8.78
CA ARG A 69 -4.74 0.25 -9.68
C ARG A 69 -6.17 -0.12 -9.29
N GLU A 70 -6.81 -0.91 -10.16
CA GLU A 70 -8.22 -1.31 -10.04
C GLU A 70 -8.52 -2.08 -8.75
N ASN A 71 -9.73 -1.89 -8.22
CA ASN A 71 -10.25 -2.56 -7.02
C ASN A 71 -9.41 -2.30 -5.74
N VAL A 72 -8.79 -1.13 -5.65
CA VAL A 72 -8.08 -0.67 -4.44
C VAL A 72 -9.05 0.11 -3.55
N THR A 73 -8.97 -0.14 -2.24
CA THR A 73 -9.65 0.67 -1.22
C THR A 73 -8.62 1.46 -0.42
N VAL A 74 -8.84 2.75 -0.23
CA VAL A 74 -8.00 3.63 0.61
C VAL A 74 -8.86 4.28 1.67
N GLY A 75 -8.54 4.02 2.93
CA GLY A 75 -9.23 4.61 4.09
C GLY A 75 -8.97 6.10 4.23
N GLU A 76 -9.86 6.77 4.95
CA GLU A 76 -9.82 8.22 5.17
C GLU A 76 -8.51 8.70 5.82
N PHE A 77 -8.16 9.97 5.58
CA PHE A 77 -6.94 10.64 6.11
C PHE A 77 -5.62 9.97 5.70
N THR A 78 -5.62 9.09 4.73
CA THR A 78 -4.41 8.39 4.24
C THR A 78 -3.67 9.23 3.21
N ILE A 79 -2.35 9.13 3.23
CA ILE A 79 -1.45 9.76 2.27
C ILE A 79 -0.85 8.69 1.36
N ILE A 80 -1.07 8.83 0.07
CA ILE A 80 -0.37 8.11 -1.00
C ILE A 80 0.64 9.09 -1.59
N GLY A 81 1.90 8.93 -1.22
CA GLY A 81 2.99 9.85 -1.55
C GLY A 81 3.34 9.89 -3.05
N ARG A 82 4.23 10.79 -3.40
CA ARG A 82 4.63 11.02 -4.79
C ARG A 82 5.23 9.76 -5.42
N GLY A 83 4.76 9.42 -6.63
CA GLY A 83 5.26 8.27 -7.39
C GLY A 83 4.98 6.90 -6.75
N VAL A 84 4.13 6.83 -5.72
CA VAL A 84 3.71 5.55 -5.13
C VAL A 84 2.93 4.75 -6.15
N ALA A 85 3.26 3.46 -6.29
CA ALA A 85 2.49 2.51 -7.07
C ALA A 85 1.73 1.57 -6.14
N VAL A 86 0.40 1.66 -6.15
CA VAL A 86 -0.49 0.73 -5.46
C VAL A 86 -1.10 -0.20 -6.50
N GLU A 87 -0.72 -1.47 -6.46
CA GLU A 87 -1.23 -2.48 -7.39
C GLU A 87 -2.66 -2.92 -7.03
N ASN A 88 -3.29 -3.66 -7.94
CA ASN A 88 -4.69 -4.04 -7.84
C ASN A 88 -5.03 -4.91 -6.60
N PHE A 89 -6.28 -4.83 -6.14
CA PHE A 89 -6.82 -5.57 -5.00
C PHE A 89 -6.11 -5.29 -3.66
N CYS A 90 -5.51 -4.11 -3.50
CA CYS A 90 -4.97 -3.68 -2.22
C CYS A 90 -6.07 -3.05 -1.33
N GLU A 91 -5.97 -3.31 -0.04
CA GLU A 91 -6.76 -2.67 1.01
C GLU A 91 -5.83 -1.82 1.89
N ILE A 92 -6.06 -0.52 1.96
CA ILE A 92 -5.28 0.41 2.78
C ILE A 92 -6.21 1.06 3.80
N GLY A 93 -5.87 0.93 5.07
CA GLY A 93 -6.64 1.46 6.18
C GLY A 93 -6.59 2.99 6.28
N ARG A 94 -7.10 3.50 7.40
CA ARG A 94 -7.16 4.94 7.70
C ARG A 94 -5.84 5.44 8.28
N TYR A 95 -5.56 6.74 8.06
CA TYR A 95 -4.37 7.40 8.61
C TYR A 95 -3.04 6.75 8.22
N CYS A 96 -3.01 5.99 7.13
CA CYS A 96 -1.77 5.41 6.61
C CYS A 96 -0.92 6.47 5.90
N LYS A 97 0.39 6.26 5.88
CA LYS A 97 1.32 7.06 5.08
C LYS A 97 2.23 6.15 4.27
N LEU A 98 2.04 6.17 2.97
CA LEU A 98 2.95 5.55 2.00
C LEU A 98 3.79 6.67 1.41
N GLU A 99 5.07 6.68 1.72
CA GLU A 99 5.96 7.75 1.32
C GLU A 99 6.46 7.60 -0.13
N THR A 100 7.22 8.56 -0.62
CA THR A 100 7.67 8.65 -2.01
C THR A 100 8.20 7.34 -2.57
N ASN A 101 7.73 6.95 -3.76
CA ASN A 101 8.18 5.79 -4.55
C ASN A 101 8.01 4.43 -3.85
N VAL A 102 7.10 4.29 -2.91
CA VAL A 102 6.72 2.97 -2.37
C VAL A 102 6.07 2.16 -3.49
N TYR A 103 6.46 0.89 -3.61
CA TYR A 103 5.78 -0.09 -4.45
C TYR A 103 4.99 -1.08 -3.58
N LEU A 104 3.67 -1.03 -3.65
CA LEU A 104 2.77 -1.95 -2.95
C LEU A 104 2.19 -2.96 -3.94
N CYS A 105 2.62 -4.21 -3.85
CA CYS A 105 2.19 -5.28 -4.75
C CYS A 105 0.72 -5.65 -4.56
N ALA A 106 0.13 -6.25 -5.59
CA ALA A 106 -1.26 -6.70 -5.59
C ALA A 106 -1.58 -7.62 -4.40
N TYR A 107 -2.84 -7.56 -3.93
CA TYR A 107 -3.37 -8.33 -2.80
C TYR A 107 -2.78 -7.98 -1.44
N SER A 108 -2.12 -6.83 -1.31
CA SER A 108 -1.58 -6.36 -0.03
C SER A 108 -2.67 -5.73 0.84
N LYS A 109 -2.51 -5.89 2.17
CA LYS A 109 -3.41 -5.31 3.16
C LYS A 109 -2.61 -4.50 4.19
N LEU A 110 -2.93 -3.22 4.31
CA LEU A 110 -2.42 -2.32 5.33
C LEU A 110 -3.57 -1.96 6.27
N GLU A 111 -3.42 -2.27 7.54
CA GLU A 111 -4.38 -1.83 8.55
C GLU A 111 -4.17 -0.34 8.88
N ASP A 112 -4.94 0.21 9.82
CA ASP A 112 -4.89 1.63 10.16
C ASP A 112 -3.52 2.06 10.69
N ARG A 113 -3.13 3.33 10.41
CA ARG A 113 -1.92 3.97 10.94
C ARG A 113 -0.60 3.30 10.57
N VAL A 114 -0.59 2.60 9.45
CA VAL A 114 0.64 2.04 8.89
C VAL A 114 1.49 3.13 8.27
N PHE A 115 2.80 3.05 8.50
CA PHE A 115 3.80 3.91 7.87
C PHE A 115 4.75 3.10 7.00
N VAL A 116 4.87 3.48 5.73
CA VAL A 116 5.82 2.87 4.79
C VAL A 116 6.74 3.96 4.26
N ALA A 117 8.01 3.89 4.63
CA ALA A 117 9.03 4.87 4.28
C ALA A 117 9.40 4.85 2.79
N PRO A 118 10.06 5.89 2.26
CA PRO A 118 10.38 6.01 0.84
C PRO A 118 11.10 4.79 0.26
N CYS A 119 10.75 4.46 -0.99
CA CYS A 119 11.38 3.40 -1.77
C CYS A 119 11.29 1.99 -1.17
N ALA A 120 10.46 1.75 -0.16
CA ALA A 120 10.17 0.40 0.29
C ALA A 120 9.39 -0.36 -0.79
N ALA A 121 9.72 -1.64 -0.97
CA ALA A 121 9.13 -2.46 -2.02
C ALA A 121 8.57 -3.78 -1.46
N THR A 122 7.45 -4.22 -2.02
CA THR A 122 6.82 -5.49 -1.67
C THR A 122 6.71 -6.40 -2.90
N SER A 123 6.57 -7.70 -2.69
CA SER A 123 6.40 -8.68 -3.76
C SER A 123 5.28 -9.66 -3.43
N ASN A 124 4.64 -10.24 -4.46
CA ASN A 124 3.51 -11.17 -4.31
C ASN A 124 3.73 -12.52 -5.01
N ASP A 125 4.87 -12.74 -5.67
CA ASP A 125 5.15 -13.94 -6.44
C ASP A 125 6.51 -14.54 -6.06
N ASN A 126 6.50 -15.65 -5.29
CA ASN A 126 7.70 -16.39 -4.92
C ASN A 126 8.35 -17.16 -6.08
N TYR A 127 7.64 -17.30 -7.20
CA TYR A 127 8.09 -18.05 -8.38
C TYR A 127 8.73 -17.14 -9.44
N MET A 128 8.68 -15.82 -9.24
CA MET A 128 9.27 -14.82 -10.14
C MET A 128 8.93 -15.06 -11.63
N GLY A 129 7.64 -15.24 -11.91
CA GLY A 129 7.16 -15.42 -13.28
C GLY A 129 7.25 -16.85 -13.84
N ARG A 130 7.71 -17.82 -13.05
CA ARG A 130 7.88 -19.23 -13.52
C ARG A 130 6.78 -20.13 -13.01
N THR A 131 6.46 -21.18 -13.79
CA THR A 131 5.48 -22.24 -13.54
C THR A 131 4.01 -21.75 -13.42
N GLU A 132 3.06 -22.61 -13.81
CA GLU A 132 1.62 -22.36 -13.62
C GLU A 132 1.21 -22.40 -12.14
N GLU A 133 1.97 -23.08 -11.30
CA GLU A 133 1.71 -23.20 -9.87
C GLU A 133 1.65 -21.84 -9.16
N ARG A 134 2.42 -20.85 -9.63
CA ARG A 134 2.44 -19.49 -9.09
C ARG A 134 1.06 -18.84 -8.98
N PHE A 135 0.15 -19.15 -9.92
CA PHE A 135 -1.19 -18.55 -9.95
C PHE A 135 -2.04 -18.92 -8.74
N LYS A 136 -1.72 -20.02 -8.06
CA LYS A 136 -2.38 -20.45 -6.82
C LYS A 136 -1.79 -19.80 -5.57
N HIS A 137 -0.62 -19.16 -5.68
CA HIS A 137 0.17 -18.71 -4.55
C HIS A 137 0.44 -17.20 -4.53
N PHE A 138 -0.16 -16.43 -5.42
CA PHE A 138 -0.07 -14.97 -5.35
C PHE A 138 -0.60 -14.48 -4.00
N LYS A 139 0.27 -13.82 -3.24
CA LYS A 139 -0.09 -13.31 -1.93
C LYS A 139 0.66 -12.02 -1.64
N GLY A 140 -0.07 -10.92 -1.47
CA GLY A 140 0.47 -9.65 -1.02
C GLY A 140 0.94 -9.70 0.43
N VAL A 141 1.53 -8.63 0.90
CA VAL A 141 1.95 -8.48 2.28
C VAL A 141 0.78 -8.01 3.15
N THR A 142 0.84 -8.31 4.45
CA THR A 142 -0.07 -7.74 5.45
C THR A 142 0.74 -6.92 6.43
N ILE A 143 0.39 -5.64 6.60
CA ILE A 143 0.98 -4.79 7.63
C ILE A 143 -0.12 -4.44 8.60
N ARG A 144 -0.01 -4.93 9.84
CA ARG A 144 -1.02 -4.73 10.87
C ARG A 144 -0.96 -3.32 11.44
N LYS A 145 -1.96 -2.97 12.23
CA LYS A 145 -2.17 -1.64 12.80
C LYS A 145 -0.90 -1.08 13.43
N GLY A 146 -0.52 0.13 13.00
CA GLY A 146 0.68 0.81 13.49
C GLY A 146 2.01 0.23 13.02
N GLY A 147 2.00 -0.80 12.18
CA GLY A 147 3.23 -1.37 11.61
C GLY A 147 4.00 -0.35 10.77
N ARG A 148 5.34 -0.39 10.84
CA ARG A 148 6.23 0.59 10.18
C ARG A 148 7.31 -0.10 9.38
N VAL A 149 7.52 0.37 8.16
CA VAL A 149 8.51 -0.16 7.23
C VAL A 149 9.52 0.93 6.89
N GLY A 150 10.80 0.66 7.12
CA GLY A 150 11.89 1.60 6.90
C GLY A 150 12.24 1.79 5.43
N VAL A 151 13.03 2.83 5.16
CA VAL A 151 13.49 3.22 3.80
C VAL A 151 14.17 2.03 3.11
N ASN A 152 13.88 1.80 1.82
CA ASN A 152 14.46 0.74 0.99
C ASN A 152 14.31 -0.69 1.55
N ALA A 153 13.43 -0.92 2.50
CA ALA A 153 13.15 -2.28 2.96
C ALA A 153 12.41 -3.08 1.87
N THR A 154 12.66 -4.39 1.81
CA THR A 154 11.99 -5.31 0.89
C THR A 154 11.21 -6.36 1.67
N LEU A 155 9.92 -6.52 1.35
CA LEU A 155 9.05 -7.52 1.96
C LEU A 155 8.70 -8.61 0.93
N LEU A 156 9.04 -9.86 1.24
CA LEU A 156 8.74 -11.00 0.37
C LEU A 156 7.24 -11.38 0.41
N PRO A 157 6.77 -12.16 -0.59
CA PRO A 157 5.36 -12.50 -0.74
C PRO A 157 4.74 -13.13 0.52
N GLY A 158 3.56 -12.65 0.88
CA GLY A 158 2.76 -13.17 1.97
C GLY A 158 3.28 -12.87 3.38
N LYS A 159 4.29 -12.01 3.53
CA LYS A 159 4.82 -11.68 4.86
C LYS A 159 3.87 -10.79 5.64
N ILE A 160 3.86 -11.01 6.97
CA ILE A 160 3.05 -10.26 7.91
C ILE A 160 3.98 -9.42 8.79
N ILE A 161 3.72 -8.12 8.88
CA ILE A 161 4.29 -7.25 9.89
C ILE A 161 3.23 -7.09 10.99
N GLY A 162 3.56 -7.52 12.19
CA GLY A 162 2.66 -7.49 13.35
C GLY A 162 2.25 -6.07 13.75
N ALA A 163 1.28 -5.96 14.65
CA ALA A 163 0.83 -4.66 15.17
C ALA A 163 2.00 -3.95 15.87
N ASP A 164 2.16 -2.64 15.61
CA ASP A 164 3.33 -1.87 16.05
C ASP A 164 4.69 -2.46 15.65
N GLY A 165 4.73 -3.52 14.84
CA GLY A 165 5.97 -4.12 14.35
C GLY A 165 6.77 -3.14 13.49
N GLN A 166 8.08 -3.23 13.54
CA GLN A 166 8.98 -2.31 12.85
C GLN A 166 10.03 -3.05 12.02
N VAL A 167 10.16 -2.64 10.78
CA VAL A 167 11.19 -3.11 9.84
C VAL A 167 12.22 -2.00 9.66
N ALA A 168 13.49 -2.27 9.97
CA ALA A 168 14.58 -1.31 9.81
C ALA A 168 14.83 -0.98 8.33
N ALA A 169 15.43 0.18 8.07
CA ALA A 169 15.83 0.59 6.72
C ALA A 169 16.75 -0.46 6.07
N GLY A 170 16.55 -0.72 4.76
CA GLY A 170 17.31 -1.69 3.99
C GLY A 170 17.14 -3.16 4.38
N ALA A 171 16.21 -3.49 5.26
CA ALA A 171 16.01 -4.88 5.69
C ALA A 171 15.30 -5.71 4.61
N LEU A 172 15.67 -7.01 4.50
CA LEU A 172 14.99 -8.01 3.67
C LEU A 172 14.13 -8.92 4.55
N VAL A 173 12.82 -8.69 4.54
CA VAL A 173 11.86 -9.45 5.35
C VAL A 173 11.50 -10.76 4.66
N THR A 174 12.04 -11.86 5.16
CA THR A 174 11.83 -13.23 4.66
C THR A 174 10.93 -14.07 5.57
N ARG A 175 10.60 -13.58 6.76
CA ARG A 175 9.72 -14.21 7.76
C ARG A 175 8.78 -13.17 8.33
N ASP A 176 7.68 -13.61 8.92
CA ASP A 176 6.76 -12.71 9.61
C ASP A 176 7.44 -12.01 10.78
N VAL A 177 7.01 -10.78 11.06
CA VAL A 177 7.48 -9.95 12.17
C VAL A 177 6.40 -9.96 13.24
N ASN A 178 6.76 -10.33 14.47
CA ASN A 178 5.84 -10.36 15.60
C ASN A 178 5.40 -8.95 16.02
N ASP A 179 4.27 -8.88 16.74
CA ASP A 179 3.74 -7.62 17.27
C ASP A 179 4.78 -6.95 18.20
N GLY A 180 4.95 -5.64 18.04
CA GLY A 180 5.87 -4.84 18.85
C GLY A 180 7.36 -5.17 18.69
N LYS A 181 7.75 -5.94 17.67
CA LYS A 181 9.16 -6.30 17.41
C LYS A 181 9.77 -5.47 16.30
N LEU A 182 11.04 -5.14 16.48
CA LEU A 182 11.88 -4.52 15.46
C LEU A 182 12.80 -5.57 14.86
N VAL A 183 12.78 -5.66 13.52
CA VAL A 183 13.66 -6.54 12.74
C VAL A 183 14.63 -5.72 11.88
N ALA A 184 15.84 -6.26 11.67
CA ALA A 184 16.89 -5.60 10.88
C ALA A 184 17.74 -6.60 10.11
N GLY A 185 18.41 -6.15 9.04
CA GLY A 185 19.35 -6.91 8.25
C GLY A 185 18.78 -7.62 7.02
N ALA A 186 19.64 -8.34 6.30
CA ALA A 186 19.29 -9.12 5.11
C ALA A 186 19.95 -10.52 5.19
N PRO A 187 19.18 -11.59 5.49
CA PRO A 187 17.76 -11.59 5.84
C PRO A 187 17.48 -10.91 7.20
N ALA A 188 16.31 -10.28 7.32
CA ALA A 188 15.90 -9.62 8.55
C ALA A 188 15.76 -10.60 9.70
N LYS A 189 16.30 -10.23 10.86
CA LYS A 189 16.19 -10.97 12.13
C LYS A 189 15.66 -10.03 13.20
N GLU A 190 14.96 -10.60 14.19
CA GLU A 190 14.54 -9.84 15.35
C GLU A 190 15.76 -9.24 16.06
N TRP A 191 15.69 -7.94 16.31
CA TRP A 191 16.78 -7.20 16.95
C TRP A 191 16.41 -6.80 18.38
N ARG A 192 15.23 -6.20 18.57
CA ARG A 192 14.76 -5.76 19.88
C ARG A 192 13.26 -5.51 19.88
N ASP A 193 12.70 -5.21 21.04
CA ASP A 193 11.35 -4.66 21.14
C ASP A 193 11.30 -3.24 20.59
N VAL A 194 10.16 -2.86 20.04
CA VAL A 194 9.88 -1.46 19.71
C VAL A 194 9.79 -0.68 21.03
N PRO A 195 10.48 0.48 21.15
CA PRO A 195 10.43 1.31 22.35
C PRO A 195 8.99 1.66 22.74
N GLU A 196 8.69 1.58 24.04
CA GLU A 196 7.34 1.76 24.57
C GLU A 196 6.69 3.09 24.16
N GLU A 197 7.49 4.18 24.14
CA GLU A 197 7.05 5.51 23.71
C GLU A 197 6.67 5.59 22.24
N GLN A 198 7.03 4.58 21.41
CA GLN A 198 6.73 4.52 19.99
C GLN A 198 5.50 3.66 19.66
N LEU A 199 4.93 2.97 20.63
CA LEU A 199 3.73 2.18 20.42
C LEU A 199 2.50 3.07 20.22
N LEU A 200 1.55 2.64 19.39
CA LEU A 200 0.34 3.43 19.08
C LEU A 200 -0.44 3.83 20.33
N LYS A 201 -0.54 2.94 21.31
CA LYS A 201 -1.26 3.21 22.57
C LYS A 201 -0.73 4.43 23.34
N ASN A 202 0.52 4.84 23.06
CA ASN A 202 1.20 5.96 23.72
C ASN A 202 1.26 7.21 22.83
N GLN A 203 0.58 7.20 21.68
CA GLN A 203 0.48 8.36 20.80
C GLN A 203 -0.82 9.13 21.08
N ASN A 204 -0.72 10.43 21.30
CA ASN A 204 -1.88 11.33 21.47
C ASN A 204 -2.49 11.71 20.11
N TRP A 205 -2.80 10.75 19.27
CA TRP A 205 -3.40 10.97 17.96
C TRP A 205 -4.92 10.87 18.03
N PRO A 206 -5.66 11.68 17.23
CA PRO A 206 -7.12 11.55 17.18
C PRO A 206 -7.51 10.15 16.71
N GLU A 207 -8.63 9.64 17.26
CA GLU A 207 -9.24 8.36 16.86
C GLU A 207 -9.83 8.40 15.45
#